data_cadc7c7a2d79f7467f73b7b0da7f6337
#
_entry.id   cadc7c7a2d79f7467f73b7b0da7f6337
#
_cell.length_a   1.000
_cell.length_b   1.000
_cell.length_c   1.000
_cell.angle_alpha   90.00
_cell.angle_beta   90.00
_cell.angle_gamma   90.00
#
_symmetry.space_group_name_H-M   'P 1'
#
loop_
_entity.id
_entity.type
_entity.pdbx_description
1 polymer ?
#
loop_
_entity_poly.entity_id
_entity_poly.type
_entity_poly.pdbx_seq_one_letter_code
_entity_poly.pdbx_strand_id
1 'polypeptide(L)'
;MGAISEQIGDPRIEELDIPFACVATELGSGREFWLREVSLLDACRASIALPGMFAPSRFDGDRLLVDGGLVNPVPVSLARAMGGDIVIAVNLNGDLIGRHFFVHPLEDAGEDDDDRELAEFEEKDSVVAKWAARMKTGFGVRLDSYISSLRKKESPDPGLFDVIAGSVDIMQDRITRSRMAGEPPDVHITPRLSHIGLMDFDMSAESISEGRAATRRELNDIENLPLD
;
A
#
# COMPACT_ATOMS: atom_id res chain seq x y z
N MET A 1 -7.06 -9.89 10.53
CA MET A 1 -6.93 -11.18 9.81
C MET A 1 -8.15 -12.06 10.01
N GLY A 2 -8.79 -12.15 11.21
CA GLY A 2 -9.93 -13.03 11.45
C GLY A 2 -11.08 -12.88 10.44
N ALA A 3 -11.50 -11.67 10.11
CA ALA A 3 -12.62 -11.46 9.17
C ALA A 3 -12.30 -11.91 7.73
N ILE A 4 -11.05 -11.82 7.30
CA ILE A 4 -10.61 -12.27 5.96
C ILE A 4 -10.55 -13.80 5.96
N SER A 5 -9.98 -14.41 6.98
CA SER A 5 -9.92 -15.86 7.15
C SER A 5 -11.31 -16.52 7.18
N GLU A 6 -12.31 -15.85 7.75
CA GLU A 6 -13.70 -16.34 7.76
C GLU A 6 -14.35 -16.33 6.37
N GLN A 7 -13.93 -15.43 5.48
CA GLN A 7 -14.51 -15.29 4.13
C GLN A 7 -13.83 -16.15 3.08
N ILE A 8 -12.51 -16.22 3.08
CA ILE A 8 -11.74 -16.92 2.03
C ILE A 8 -10.99 -18.14 2.54
N GLY A 9 -11.07 -18.45 3.83
CA GLY A 9 -10.23 -19.46 4.46
C GLY A 9 -8.76 -19.04 4.55
N ASP A 10 -7.89 -20.00 4.73
CA ASP A 10 -6.43 -19.82 4.71
C ASP A 10 -5.78 -20.95 3.92
N PRO A 11 -5.99 -21.02 2.61
CA PRO A 11 -5.37 -22.03 1.76
C PRO A 11 -3.86 -21.82 1.71
N ARG A 12 -3.14 -22.88 1.40
CA ARG A 12 -1.73 -22.74 1.05
C ARG A 12 -1.59 -22.17 -0.37
N ILE A 13 -0.58 -21.35 -0.59
CA ILE A 13 -0.38 -20.67 -1.89
C ILE A 13 -0.22 -21.69 -3.02
N GLU A 14 0.53 -22.76 -2.78
CA GLU A 14 0.77 -23.83 -3.76
C GLU A 14 -0.46 -24.67 -4.10
N GLU A 15 -1.55 -24.53 -3.35
CA GLU A 15 -2.84 -25.20 -3.58
C GLU A 15 -3.84 -24.35 -4.37
N LEU A 16 -3.47 -23.10 -4.72
CA LEU A 16 -4.34 -22.22 -5.48
C LEU A 16 -4.40 -22.63 -6.95
N ASP A 17 -5.58 -22.55 -7.55
CA ASP A 17 -5.81 -22.81 -8.98
C ASP A 17 -5.03 -21.85 -9.88
N ILE A 18 -4.83 -20.62 -9.43
CA ILE A 18 -4.05 -19.60 -10.13
C ILE A 18 -2.73 -19.42 -9.40
N PRO A 19 -1.57 -19.57 -10.09
CA PRO A 19 -0.28 -19.32 -9.48
C PRO A 19 -0.19 -17.96 -8.82
N PHE A 20 0.19 -17.93 -7.56
CA PHE A 20 0.29 -16.72 -6.76
C PHE A 20 1.62 -16.66 -5.99
N ALA A 21 2.14 -15.48 -5.77
CA ALA A 21 3.28 -15.26 -4.88
C ALA A 21 3.26 -13.84 -4.33
N CYS A 22 3.86 -13.65 -3.15
CA CYS A 22 4.11 -12.35 -2.56
C CYS A 22 5.62 -12.10 -2.42
N VAL A 23 5.99 -10.82 -2.46
CA VAL A 23 7.33 -10.36 -2.07
C VAL A 23 7.27 -9.85 -0.64
N ALA A 24 8.27 -10.18 0.15
CA ALA A 24 8.56 -9.58 1.44
C ALA A 24 10.05 -9.21 1.52
N THR A 25 10.41 -8.40 2.49
CA THR A 25 11.80 -8.02 2.78
C THR A 25 12.26 -8.68 4.06
N GLU A 26 13.35 -9.42 4.03
CA GLU A 26 13.99 -9.94 5.25
C GLU A 26 14.67 -8.78 6.00
N LEU A 27 14.16 -8.44 7.18
CA LEU A 27 14.60 -7.26 7.92
C LEU A 27 16.10 -7.31 8.29
N GLY A 28 16.62 -8.50 8.62
CA GLY A 28 17.99 -8.68 9.07
C GLY A 28 19.04 -8.52 7.96
N SER A 29 18.68 -8.85 6.70
CA SER A 29 19.62 -8.86 5.57
C SER A 29 19.28 -7.81 4.49
N GLY A 30 18.05 -7.27 4.48
CA GLY A 30 17.52 -6.44 3.41
C GLY A 30 17.28 -7.20 2.11
N ARG A 31 17.27 -8.52 2.14
CA ARG A 31 17.06 -9.36 0.95
C ARG A 31 15.59 -9.45 0.62
N GLU A 32 15.32 -9.54 -0.68
CA GLU A 32 14.02 -9.91 -1.22
C GLU A 32 13.72 -11.38 -0.90
N PHE A 33 12.50 -11.64 -0.41
CA PHE A 33 12.02 -12.96 -0.06
C PHE A 33 10.71 -13.25 -0.79
N TRP A 34 10.68 -14.36 -1.56
CA TRP A 34 9.50 -14.77 -2.32
C TRP A 34 8.71 -15.81 -1.55
N LEU A 35 7.47 -15.48 -1.25
CA LEU A 35 6.53 -16.32 -0.52
C LEU A 35 5.62 -17.04 -1.52
N ARG A 36 5.83 -18.34 -1.74
CA ARG A 36 5.17 -19.17 -2.75
C ARG A 36 4.57 -20.48 -2.22
N GLU A 37 5.01 -20.94 -1.06
CA GLU A 37 4.69 -22.25 -0.50
C GLU A 37 4.36 -22.14 0.99
N VAL A 38 3.46 -21.21 1.33
CA VAL A 38 3.07 -20.91 2.70
C VAL A 38 1.57 -20.61 2.76
N SER A 39 1.01 -20.43 3.97
CA SER A 39 -0.33 -19.89 4.16
C SER A 39 -0.49 -18.57 3.40
N LEU A 40 -1.58 -18.44 2.65
CA LEU A 40 -1.91 -17.22 1.90
C LEU A 40 -1.98 -15.99 2.81
N LEU A 41 -2.59 -16.14 3.98
CA LEU A 41 -2.74 -15.03 4.93
C LEU A 41 -1.42 -14.62 5.56
N ASP A 42 -0.53 -15.58 5.86
CA ASP A 42 0.81 -15.27 6.38
C ASP A 42 1.68 -14.58 5.33
N ALA A 43 1.59 -15.02 4.07
CA ALA A 43 2.27 -14.35 2.96
C ALA A 43 1.80 -12.92 2.77
N CYS A 44 0.48 -12.71 2.69
CA CYS A 44 -0.10 -11.37 2.57
C CYS A 44 0.28 -10.50 3.76
N ARG A 45 0.22 -11.03 5.00
CA ARG A 45 0.60 -10.29 6.20
C ARG A 45 2.06 -9.86 6.19
N ALA A 46 2.96 -10.72 5.73
CA ALA A 46 4.38 -10.38 5.62
C ALA A 46 4.61 -9.32 4.54
N SER A 47 3.95 -9.49 3.38
CA SER A 47 4.10 -8.61 2.22
C SER A 47 3.58 -7.18 2.46
N ILE A 48 2.58 -6.99 3.34
CA ILE A 48 2.01 -5.68 3.70
C ILE A 48 2.50 -5.13 5.04
N ALA A 49 3.51 -5.75 5.65
CA ALA A 49 4.03 -5.35 6.97
C ALA A 49 4.87 -4.06 6.89
N LEU A 50 4.21 -2.94 6.55
CA LEU A 50 4.84 -1.63 6.40
C LEU A 50 5.47 -1.17 7.72
N PRO A 51 6.76 -0.82 7.73
CA PRO A 51 7.45 -0.34 8.94
C PRO A 51 6.77 0.89 9.54
N GLY A 52 6.58 0.85 10.86
CA GLY A 52 5.89 1.91 11.60
C GLY A 52 4.37 1.75 11.69
N MET A 53 3.75 0.94 10.82
CA MET A 53 2.31 0.65 10.86
C MET A 53 2.00 -0.75 11.35
N PHE A 54 2.76 -1.74 10.90
CA PHE A 54 2.54 -3.14 11.26
C PHE A 54 3.79 -3.75 11.88
N ALA A 55 3.59 -4.69 12.80
CA ALA A 55 4.68 -5.48 13.33
C ALA A 55 5.25 -6.41 12.25
N PRO A 56 6.58 -6.60 12.21
CA PRO A 56 7.20 -7.59 11.34
C PRO A 56 6.57 -8.97 11.50
N SER A 57 6.41 -9.70 10.40
CA SER A 57 5.96 -11.10 10.43
C SER A 57 7.13 -12.01 10.76
N ARG A 58 6.95 -12.94 11.73
CA ARG A 58 7.93 -13.99 11.98
C ARG A 58 7.75 -15.11 10.98
N PHE A 59 8.85 -15.56 10.40
CA PHE A 59 8.86 -16.60 9.40
C PHE A 59 10.02 -17.56 9.64
N ASP A 60 9.77 -18.86 9.53
CA ASP A 60 10.78 -19.93 9.63
C ASP A 60 11.78 -19.72 10.78
N GLY A 61 11.26 -19.71 12.01
CA GLY A 61 12.02 -19.49 13.23
C GLY A 61 12.26 -18.00 13.54
N ASP A 62 13.48 -17.50 13.32
CA ASP A 62 13.90 -16.18 13.76
C ASP A 62 13.87 -15.09 12.68
N ARG A 63 13.52 -15.42 11.44
CA ARG A 63 13.42 -14.44 10.37
C ARG A 63 12.28 -13.47 10.61
N LEU A 64 12.56 -12.19 10.46
CA LEU A 64 11.57 -11.12 10.50
C LEU A 64 11.38 -10.59 9.08
N LEU A 65 10.15 -10.69 8.60
CA LEU A 65 9.75 -10.17 7.29
C LEU A 65 8.94 -8.89 7.47
N VAL A 66 9.22 -7.94 6.60
CA VAL A 66 8.53 -6.65 6.47
C VAL A 66 8.08 -6.45 5.01
N ASP A 67 7.41 -5.35 4.74
CA ASP A 67 6.82 -5.00 3.45
C ASP A 67 7.77 -5.25 2.27
N GLY A 68 7.24 -5.89 1.23
CA GLY A 68 7.98 -6.20 0.01
C GLY A 68 8.31 -4.96 -0.83
N GLY A 69 7.54 -3.90 -0.70
CA GLY A 69 7.75 -2.63 -1.38
C GLY A 69 9.08 -1.94 -1.04
N LEU A 70 9.74 -2.34 0.06
CA LEU A 70 11.07 -1.83 0.40
C LEU A 70 12.19 -2.35 -0.53
N VAL A 71 11.97 -3.45 -1.25
CA VAL A 71 12.96 -4.06 -2.15
C VAL A 71 12.45 -4.28 -3.57
N ASN A 72 11.15 -4.52 -3.74
CA ASN A 72 10.54 -4.78 -5.05
C ASN A 72 9.06 -4.38 -5.06
N PRO A 73 8.76 -3.06 -5.20
CA PRO A 73 7.39 -2.56 -5.14
C PRO A 73 6.50 -3.07 -6.29
N VAL A 74 7.09 -3.30 -7.46
CA VAL A 74 6.41 -3.83 -8.66
C VAL A 74 7.19 -5.04 -9.15
N PRO A 75 6.83 -6.26 -8.72
CA PRO A 75 7.69 -7.45 -8.81
C PRO A 75 7.61 -8.16 -10.18
N VAL A 76 8.02 -7.47 -11.27
CA VAL A 76 8.09 -8.02 -12.63
C VAL A 76 8.98 -9.27 -12.67
N SER A 77 10.14 -9.21 -12.01
CA SER A 77 11.08 -10.33 -11.90
C SER A 77 10.45 -11.58 -11.31
N LEU A 78 9.62 -11.44 -10.27
CA LEU A 78 8.90 -12.56 -9.68
C LEU A 78 7.88 -13.17 -10.64
N ALA A 79 7.10 -12.32 -11.34
CA ALA A 79 6.13 -12.80 -12.34
C ALA A 79 6.82 -13.58 -13.47
N ARG A 80 7.95 -13.09 -13.97
CA ARG A 80 8.79 -13.82 -14.95
C ARG A 80 9.31 -15.14 -14.38
N ALA A 81 9.82 -15.13 -13.16
CA ALA A 81 10.34 -16.34 -12.51
C ALA A 81 9.25 -17.40 -12.23
N MET A 82 7.98 -16.99 -12.18
CA MET A 82 6.82 -17.87 -12.09
C MET A 82 6.36 -18.42 -13.46
N GLY A 83 7.03 -18.07 -14.55
CA GLY A 83 6.72 -18.54 -15.89
C GLY A 83 5.78 -17.60 -16.68
N GLY A 84 5.66 -16.35 -16.28
CA GLY A 84 4.87 -15.37 -17.03
C GLY A 84 5.61 -14.94 -18.31
N ASP A 85 5.14 -15.36 -19.48
CA ASP A 85 5.66 -14.94 -20.79
C ASP A 85 5.29 -13.48 -21.06
N ILE A 86 4.11 -13.08 -20.63
CA ILE A 86 3.60 -11.71 -20.72
C ILE A 86 3.35 -11.18 -19.31
N VAL A 87 3.92 -10.03 -18.98
CA VAL A 87 3.77 -9.38 -17.67
C VAL A 87 3.12 -8.03 -17.81
N ILE A 88 1.94 -7.89 -17.21
CA ILE A 88 1.27 -6.60 -17.06
C ILE A 88 1.54 -6.11 -15.63
N ALA A 89 2.27 -5.01 -15.52
CA ALA A 89 2.62 -4.42 -14.24
C ALA A 89 1.71 -3.23 -13.91
N VAL A 90 1.20 -3.20 -12.67
CA VAL A 90 0.43 -2.06 -12.15
C VAL A 90 1.28 -1.35 -11.10
N ASN A 91 1.70 -0.12 -11.40
CA ASN A 91 2.50 0.71 -10.51
C ASN A 91 1.63 1.76 -9.81
N LEU A 92 1.25 1.50 -8.57
CA LEU A 92 0.44 2.41 -7.76
C LEU A 92 1.21 3.63 -7.28
N ASN A 93 2.55 3.57 -7.30
CA ASN A 93 3.42 4.63 -6.77
C ASN A 93 3.91 5.60 -7.86
N GLY A 94 3.59 5.35 -9.13
CA GLY A 94 4.12 6.13 -10.26
C GLY A 94 3.69 7.62 -10.28
N ASP A 95 2.61 7.96 -9.58
CA ASP A 95 2.05 9.32 -9.49
C ASP A 95 2.22 9.96 -8.09
N LEU A 96 2.92 9.30 -7.16
CA LEU A 96 2.99 9.73 -5.76
C LEU A 96 4.12 10.72 -5.44
N ILE A 97 5.06 10.94 -6.38
CA ILE A 97 6.23 11.80 -6.10
C ILE A 97 5.78 13.24 -5.86
N GLY A 98 6.19 13.79 -4.73
CA GLY A 98 5.94 15.19 -4.36
C GLY A 98 4.64 15.43 -3.60
N ARG A 99 3.77 14.42 -3.46
CA ARG A 99 2.48 14.53 -2.80
C ARG A 99 2.55 15.12 -1.38
N HIS A 100 3.49 14.65 -0.57
CA HIS A 100 3.60 15.07 0.84
C HIS A 100 4.22 16.45 1.02
N PHE A 101 4.79 17.04 -0.03
CA PHE A 101 5.53 18.31 0.04
C PHE A 101 4.87 19.46 -0.70
N PHE A 102 3.82 19.21 -1.51
CA PHE A 102 3.04 20.29 -2.08
C PHE A 102 1.98 20.72 -1.06
N VAL A 103 2.33 21.72 -0.28
CA VAL A 103 1.33 22.57 0.38
C VAL A 103 0.62 23.29 -0.77
N HIS A 104 -0.67 22.98 -1.01
CA HIS A 104 -1.50 23.83 -1.83
C HIS A 104 -1.44 25.22 -1.21
N PRO A 105 -1.09 26.28 -1.95
CA PRO A 105 -1.37 27.63 -1.48
C PRO A 105 -2.88 27.65 -1.20
N LEU A 106 -3.26 27.93 0.03
CA LEU A 106 -4.64 28.21 0.35
C LEU A 106 -4.99 29.45 -0.49
N GLU A 107 -5.75 29.26 -1.58
CA GLU A 107 -6.50 30.35 -2.17
C GLU A 107 -7.34 30.90 -1.01
N ASP A 108 -7.25 32.21 -0.79
CA ASP A 108 -7.98 32.95 0.23
C ASP A 108 -9.43 32.45 0.33
N ALA A 109 -9.68 31.51 1.24
CA ALA A 109 -11.02 31.21 1.68
C ALA A 109 -11.42 32.37 2.59
N GLY A 110 -12.26 33.24 2.06
CA GLY A 110 -12.86 34.33 2.82
C GLY A 110 -13.43 33.83 4.14
N GLU A 111 -13.29 34.67 5.13
CA GLU A 111 -13.96 34.54 6.41
C GLU A 111 -15.47 34.36 6.19
N ASP A 112 -15.95 33.11 6.31
CA ASP A 112 -17.37 32.82 6.44
C ASP A 112 -17.57 31.66 7.42
N ASP A 113 -18.10 32.06 8.56
CA ASP A 113 -18.98 31.37 9.52
C ASP A 113 -19.33 29.89 9.20
N ASP A 114 -18.58 28.93 9.77
CA ASP A 114 -19.04 27.55 9.89
C ASP A 114 -18.59 26.86 11.18
N ASP A 115 -18.86 27.50 12.33
CA ASP A 115 -18.82 26.85 13.65
C ASP A 115 -19.99 25.87 13.87
N ARG A 116 -20.75 25.51 12.86
CA ARG A 116 -21.96 24.68 12.99
C ARG A 116 -21.89 23.26 12.45
N GLU A 117 -20.89 22.89 11.64
CA GLU A 117 -20.81 21.53 11.07
C GLU A 117 -19.95 20.54 11.85
N LEU A 118 -19.21 20.98 12.85
CA LEU A 118 -18.36 20.08 13.68
C LEU A 118 -19.14 19.27 14.72
N ALA A 119 -20.42 19.56 14.95
CA ALA A 119 -21.24 18.90 15.97
C ALA A 119 -22.00 17.66 15.46
N GLU A 120 -22.09 17.40 14.15
CA GLU A 120 -22.84 16.25 13.59
C GLU A 120 -21.99 15.06 13.21
N PHE A 121 -20.66 15.11 13.38
CA PHE A 121 -19.76 13.98 13.05
C PHE A 121 -19.50 13.03 14.24
N GLU A 122 -20.10 13.25 15.39
CA GLU A 122 -19.87 12.40 16.60
C GLU A 122 -20.73 11.15 16.68
N GLU A 123 -21.64 10.89 15.76
CA GLU A 123 -22.57 9.75 15.88
C GLU A 123 -22.64 8.86 14.61
N LYS A 124 -21.51 8.45 14.08
CA LYS A 124 -21.45 7.26 13.23
C LYS A 124 -20.35 6.34 13.72
N ASP A 125 -20.78 5.19 14.27
CA ASP A 125 -20.00 3.98 14.57
C ASP A 125 -19.01 3.64 13.46
N SER A 126 -17.88 4.31 13.43
CA SER A 126 -16.88 4.11 12.40
C SER A 126 -16.18 2.77 12.68
N VAL A 127 -16.11 1.94 11.68
CA VAL A 127 -15.35 0.67 11.67
C VAL A 127 -13.92 0.90 12.16
N VAL A 128 -13.36 2.08 11.89
CA VAL A 128 -12.03 2.54 12.35
C VAL A 128 -11.96 2.67 13.86
N ALA A 129 -13.02 3.17 14.54
CA ALA A 129 -13.04 3.27 16.00
C ALA A 129 -13.15 1.88 16.64
N LYS A 130 -13.91 0.96 16.05
CA LYS A 130 -14.00 -0.44 16.51
C LYS A 130 -12.69 -1.20 16.30
N TRP A 131 -11.99 -0.91 15.21
CA TRP A 131 -10.68 -1.49 14.90
C TRP A 131 -9.58 -0.96 15.82
N ALA A 132 -9.54 0.35 16.08
CA ALA A 132 -8.62 0.98 17.03
C ALA A 132 -8.86 0.50 18.48
N ALA A 133 -10.12 0.29 18.89
CA ALA A 133 -10.46 -0.27 20.21
C ALA A 133 -10.00 -1.74 20.36
N ARG A 134 -10.00 -2.51 19.28
CA ARG A 134 -9.55 -3.92 19.29
C ARG A 134 -8.02 -4.05 19.30
N MET A 135 -7.30 -3.05 18.82
CA MET A 135 -5.84 -2.98 18.94
C MET A 135 -5.36 -2.57 20.35
N LYS A 136 -6.20 -1.93 21.17
CA LYS A 136 -5.84 -1.51 22.53
C LYS A 136 -5.54 -2.65 23.50
N THR A 137 -5.88 -3.88 23.19
CA THR A 137 -5.69 -5.04 24.09
C THR A 137 -4.35 -5.75 23.95
N GLY A 138 -3.46 -5.33 23.04
CA GLY A 138 -2.19 -6.02 22.79
C GLY A 138 -0.91 -5.19 22.96
N PHE A 139 -0.99 -3.87 23.02
CA PHE A 139 0.22 -3.02 23.14
C PHE A 139 -0.09 -1.76 23.95
N GLY A 140 0.12 -1.84 25.26
CA GLY A 140 -0.04 -0.73 26.19
C GLY A 140 1.06 0.31 26.06
N VAL A 141 1.14 1.07 24.96
CA VAL A 141 2.02 2.25 24.87
C VAL A 141 1.35 3.33 24.01
N ARG A 142 0.86 4.38 24.68
CA ARG A 142 0.78 5.77 24.20
C ARG A 142 0.36 6.04 22.74
N LEU A 143 -0.66 5.35 22.26
CA LEU A 143 -1.21 5.65 20.93
C LEU A 143 -2.03 6.96 20.95
N ASP A 144 -2.63 7.33 22.11
CA ASP A 144 -3.44 8.54 22.23
C ASP A 144 -2.64 9.84 22.05
N SER A 145 -1.36 9.86 22.46
CA SER A 145 -0.48 11.01 22.20
C SER A 145 0.00 11.05 20.75
N TYR A 146 0.04 9.92 20.08
CA TYR A 146 0.43 9.81 18.67
C TYR A 146 -0.71 10.24 17.74
N ILE A 147 -1.94 9.79 18.03
CA ILE A 147 -3.15 10.15 17.26
C ILE A 147 -3.51 11.62 17.48
N SER A 148 -3.32 12.16 18.69
CA SER A 148 -3.54 13.59 18.95
C SER A 148 -2.49 14.50 18.28
N SER A 149 -1.26 14.02 18.05
CA SER A 149 -0.26 14.75 17.27
C SER A 149 -0.57 14.73 15.76
N LEU A 150 -1.27 13.71 15.27
CA LEU A 150 -1.75 13.63 13.88
C LEU A 150 -2.95 14.56 13.61
N ARG A 151 -3.72 14.92 14.66
CA ARG A 151 -4.87 15.82 14.57
C ARG A 151 -4.52 17.31 14.66
N LYS A 152 -3.30 17.66 15.06
CA LYS A 152 -2.87 19.06 15.17
C LYS A 152 -2.22 19.53 13.86
N LYS A 153 -3.06 19.76 12.85
CA LYS A 153 -2.64 20.31 11.56
C LYS A 153 -2.78 21.84 11.58
N GLU A 154 -1.77 22.54 12.11
CA GLU A 154 -1.63 23.98 12.00
C GLU A 154 -0.16 24.41 11.80
N SER A 155 0.65 23.52 11.18
CA SER A 155 1.99 23.91 10.75
C SER A 155 2.07 23.74 9.24
N PRO A 156 2.57 24.75 8.48
CA PRO A 156 2.81 24.60 7.05
C PRO A 156 3.90 23.56 6.73
N ASP A 157 4.63 23.10 7.74
CA ASP A 157 5.70 22.14 7.59
C ASP A 157 5.19 20.70 7.76
N PRO A 158 5.66 19.74 6.93
CA PRO A 158 5.27 18.34 7.04
C PRO A 158 5.70 17.75 8.37
N GLY A 159 4.84 16.94 8.99
CA GLY A 159 5.15 16.21 10.22
C GLY A 159 6.22 15.13 10.00
N LEU A 160 6.84 14.67 11.08
CA LEU A 160 7.85 13.60 11.00
C LEU A 160 7.31 12.35 10.27
N PHE A 161 6.06 12.00 10.50
CA PHE A 161 5.43 10.86 9.83
C PHE A 161 5.27 11.10 8.32
N ASP A 162 4.87 12.30 7.91
CA ASP A 162 4.73 12.67 6.50
C ASP A 162 6.09 12.61 5.78
N VAL A 163 7.15 13.06 6.46
CA VAL A 163 8.52 12.98 5.92
C VAL A 163 8.98 11.53 5.77
N ILE A 164 8.70 10.67 6.75
CA ILE A 164 9.05 9.24 6.66
C ILE A 164 8.27 8.56 5.53
N ALA A 165 6.95 8.76 5.46
CA ALA A 165 6.11 8.20 4.42
C ALA A 165 6.55 8.67 3.02
N GLY A 166 6.74 9.96 2.83
CA GLY A 166 7.23 10.51 1.57
C GLY A 166 8.63 10.02 1.19
N SER A 167 9.49 9.77 2.18
CA SER A 167 10.82 9.18 1.93
C SER A 167 10.71 7.73 1.45
N VAL A 168 9.78 6.96 2.01
CA VAL A 168 9.50 5.59 1.53
C VAL A 168 8.97 5.62 0.10
N ASP A 169 8.03 6.50 -0.22
CA ASP A 169 7.48 6.65 -1.56
C ASP A 169 8.57 6.99 -2.59
N ILE A 170 9.47 7.93 -2.25
CA ILE A 170 10.62 8.28 -3.10
C ILE A 170 11.54 7.08 -3.32
N MET A 171 11.84 6.32 -2.25
CA MET A 171 12.67 5.13 -2.37
C MET A 171 12.01 4.06 -3.23
N GLN A 172 10.73 3.78 -3.02
CA GLN A 172 9.97 2.81 -3.81
C GLN A 172 9.91 3.18 -5.29
N ASP A 173 9.66 4.44 -5.64
CA ASP A 173 9.70 4.89 -7.02
C ASP A 173 11.09 4.69 -7.66
N ARG A 174 12.15 5.05 -6.93
CA ARG A 174 13.53 4.85 -7.40
C ARG A 174 13.86 3.38 -7.63
N ILE A 175 13.47 2.51 -6.71
CA ILE A 175 13.66 1.06 -6.83
C ILE A 175 12.88 0.53 -8.04
N THR A 176 11.61 0.92 -8.18
CA THR A 176 10.75 0.51 -9.30
C THR A 176 11.36 0.89 -10.64
N ARG A 177 11.76 2.15 -10.82
CA ARG A 177 12.42 2.61 -12.04
C ARG A 177 13.72 1.87 -12.35
N SER A 178 14.53 1.64 -11.32
CA SER A 178 15.80 0.92 -11.49
C SER A 178 15.59 -0.52 -11.90
N ARG A 179 14.61 -1.21 -11.31
CA ARG A 179 14.30 -2.61 -11.65
C ARG A 179 13.67 -2.72 -13.03
N MET A 180 12.70 -1.87 -13.36
CA MET A 180 12.05 -1.87 -14.67
C MET A 180 13.00 -1.49 -15.81
N ALA A 181 14.09 -0.77 -15.53
CA ALA A 181 15.13 -0.51 -16.54
C ALA A 181 15.91 -1.79 -16.93
N GLY A 182 16.03 -2.75 -16.01
CA GLY A 182 16.68 -4.04 -16.28
C GLY A 182 15.71 -5.12 -16.76
N GLU A 183 14.49 -5.12 -16.23
CA GLU A 183 13.43 -6.09 -16.53
C GLU A 183 12.10 -5.35 -16.74
N PRO A 184 11.87 -4.78 -17.93
CA PRO A 184 10.62 -4.08 -18.21
C PRO A 184 9.44 -5.06 -18.29
N PRO A 185 8.24 -4.65 -17.84
CA PRO A 185 7.01 -5.37 -18.14
C PRO A 185 6.63 -5.17 -19.62
N ASP A 186 5.76 -6.02 -20.15
CA ASP A 186 5.23 -5.86 -21.50
C ASP A 186 4.19 -4.73 -21.56
N VAL A 187 3.42 -4.56 -20.48
CA VAL A 187 2.51 -3.43 -20.30
C VAL A 187 2.69 -2.82 -18.90
N HIS A 188 2.76 -1.49 -18.84
CA HIS A 188 2.93 -0.75 -17.59
C HIS A 188 1.76 0.20 -17.34
N ILE A 189 0.90 -0.16 -16.41
CA ILE A 189 -0.29 0.61 -16.03
C ILE A 189 0.05 1.48 -14.81
N THR A 190 -0.16 2.81 -14.94
CA THR A 190 0.08 3.76 -13.85
C THR A 190 -1.23 4.52 -13.54
N PRO A 191 -2.00 4.10 -12.53
CA PRO A 191 -3.17 4.82 -12.07
C PRO A 191 -2.78 6.15 -11.41
N ARG A 192 -3.62 7.18 -11.56
CA ARG A 192 -3.43 8.51 -10.96
C ARG A 192 -4.07 8.55 -9.58
N LEU A 193 -3.32 8.16 -8.56
CA LEU A 193 -3.80 7.98 -7.20
C LEU A 193 -3.13 8.94 -6.20
N SER A 194 -2.45 9.98 -6.68
CA SER A 194 -1.71 10.93 -5.82
C SER A 194 -2.57 11.64 -4.77
N HIS A 195 -3.87 11.76 -4.99
CA HIS A 195 -4.84 12.37 -4.08
C HIS A 195 -5.41 11.38 -3.03
N ILE A 196 -5.16 10.07 -3.16
CA ILE A 196 -5.67 9.05 -2.25
C ILE A 196 -4.58 8.64 -1.26
N GLY A 197 -4.86 8.78 0.06
CA GLY A 197 -3.98 8.39 1.14
C GLY A 197 -3.90 6.90 1.39
N LEU A 198 -2.82 6.47 2.00
CA LEU A 198 -2.64 5.07 2.41
C LEU A 198 -3.75 4.57 3.34
N MET A 199 -4.41 5.47 4.10
CA MET A 199 -5.45 5.16 5.08
C MET A 199 -6.86 5.51 4.59
N ASP A 200 -7.02 6.00 3.36
CA ASP A 200 -8.31 6.42 2.80
C ASP A 200 -9.07 5.21 2.22
N PHE A 201 -9.39 4.25 3.09
CA PHE A 201 -10.08 2.99 2.72
C PHE A 201 -11.51 3.21 2.20
N ASP A 202 -12.10 4.36 2.47
CA ASP A 202 -13.41 4.79 1.96
C ASP A 202 -13.38 5.21 0.50
N MET A 203 -12.19 5.53 -0.06
CA MET A 203 -12.01 5.92 -1.47
C MET A 203 -11.86 4.74 -2.44
N SER A 204 -12.26 3.54 -2.03
CA SER A 204 -12.13 2.32 -2.85
C SER A 204 -12.87 2.41 -4.19
N ALA A 205 -14.06 3.02 -4.24
CA ALA A 205 -14.83 3.18 -5.47
C ALA A 205 -14.11 4.06 -6.50
N GLU A 206 -13.48 5.14 -6.05
CA GLU A 206 -12.69 6.03 -6.88
C GLU A 206 -11.41 5.35 -7.38
N SER A 207 -10.72 4.63 -6.50
CA SER A 207 -9.52 3.83 -6.85
C SER A 207 -9.84 2.79 -7.93
N ILE A 208 -10.98 2.10 -7.83
CA ILE A 208 -11.44 1.14 -8.86
C ILE A 208 -11.75 1.86 -10.18
N SER A 209 -12.41 3.02 -10.13
CA SER A 209 -12.72 3.81 -11.31
C SER A 209 -11.45 4.26 -12.04
N GLU A 210 -10.46 4.78 -11.29
CA GLU A 210 -9.18 5.18 -11.85
C GLU A 210 -8.39 3.97 -12.40
N GLY A 211 -8.37 2.85 -11.70
CA GLY A 211 -7.73 1.61 -12.19
C GLY A 211 -8.29 1.18 -13.56
N ARG A 212 -9.62 1.26 -13.72
CA ARG A 212 -10.27 0.99 -15.02
C ARG A 212 -9.89 2.02 -16.10
N ALA A 213 -9.81 3.29 -15.73
CA ALA A 213 -9.41 4.35 -16.64
C ALA A 213 -7.94 4.20 -17.06
N ALA A 214 -7.06 3.87 -16.11
CA ALA A 214 -5.66 3.60 -16.37
C ALA A 214 -5.47 2.43 -17.34
N THR A 215 -6.16 1.31 -17.10
CA THR A 215 -6.11 0.14 -17.99
C THR A 215 -6.61 0.48 -19.40
N ARG A 216 -7.66 1.30 -19.53
CA ARG A 216 -8.15 1.73 -20.85
C ARG A 216 -7.15 2.61 -21.60
N ARG A 217 -6.30 3.36 -20.92
CA ARG A 217 -5.24 4.15 -21.57
C ARG A 217 -4.19 3.27 -22.25
N GLU A 218 -3.95 2.08 -21.70
CA GLU A 218 -2.98 1.10 -22.20
C GLU A 218 -3.65 -0.01 -23.05
N LEU A 219 -4.93 0.15 -23.43
CA LEU A 219 -5.68 -0.90 -24.12
C LEU A 219 -5.05 -1.31 -25.46
N ASN A 220 -4.54 -0.35 -26.22
CA ASN A 220 -3.87 -0.64 -27.49
C ASN A 220 -2.63 -1.51 -27.31
N ASP A 221 -1.85 -1.28 -26.25
CA ASP A 221 -0.66 -2.06 -25.96
C ASP A 221 -1.06 -3.48 -25.51
N ILE A 222 -2.14 -3.60 -24.73
CA ILE A 222 -2.69 -4.89 -24.30
C ILE A 222 -3.22 -5.70 -25.49
N GLU A 223 -3.94 -5.08 -26.42
CA GLU A 223 -4.51 -5.73 -27.61
C GLU A 223 -3.42 -6.20 -28.62
N ASN A 224 -2.27 -5.56 -28.61
CA ASN A 224 -1.15 -5.91 -29.49
C ASN A 224 -0.16 -6.90 -28.85
N LEU A 225 -0.43 -7.42 -27.66
CA LEU A 225 0.41 -8.45 -27.04
C LEU A 225 0.41 -9.72 -27.90
N PRO A 226 1.59 -10.37 -28.07
CA PRO A 226 1.68 -11.64 -28.77
C PRO A 226 1.05 -12.74 -27.89
N LEU A 227 -0.20 -13.05 -28.14
CA LEU A 227 -0.93 -14.15 -27.50
C LEU A 227 -0.86 -15.37 -28.42
N ASP A 228 0.28 -16.09 -28.41
CA ASP A 228 0.46 -17.33 -29.16
C ASP A 228 -0.08 -18.56 -28.40
#